data_9e9df9b0359bd8eb67f0c15098d491f8
#
_entry.id   9e9df9b0359bd8eb67f0c15098d491f8
#
_cell.length_a   1.000
_cell.length_b   1.000
_cell.length_c   1.000
_cell.angle_alpha   90.00
_cell.angle_beta   90.00
_cell.angle_gamma   90.00
#
_symmetry.space_group_name_H-M   'P 1'
#
loop_
_entity.id
_entity.type
_entity.pdbx_description
1 polymer ?
#
loop_
_entity_poly.entity_id
_entity_poly.type
_entity_poly.pdbx_seq_one_letter_code
_entity_poly.pdbx_strand_id
1 'polypeptide(L)'
;MWRCNQPSPGRIRTAADRGIKTIINLRGPRADGGWRLEAEACAKYGLTLMDFTARSRAAPDKQMLHAAEALFTEMNLPAMMHCKSGADRAGLMAALYLLIVEKRPAREAAKQLAWKYGHVKQAKTGLLDAFFAAYFPYEDRGIAFFDWVDEIYDPDAITRDFKAKGWAVRLTD
;
A
#
# COMPACT_ATOMS: atom_id res chain seq x y z
N MET A 1 11.33 6.34 -2.96
CA MET A 1 10.69 5.14 -2.39
C MET A 1 10.84 3.96 -3.35
N TRP A 2 11.24 2.79 -2.87
CA TRP A 2 11.34 1.54 -3.64
C TRP A 2 10.27 0.56 -3.19
N ARG A 3 9.90 -0.40 -4.05
CA ARG A 3 8.95 -1.47 -3.72
C ARG A 3 9.39 -2.82 -4.28
N CYS A 4 9.11 -3.92 -3.56
CA CYS A 4 9.44 -5.26 -4.00
C CYS A 4 8.49 -6.33 -3.41
N ASN A 5 8.70 -7.58 -3.79
CA ASN A 5 8.16 -8.75 -3.07
C ASN A 5 8.96 -9.00 -1.80
N GLN A 6 8.57 -9.98 -0.98
CA GLN A 6 9.31 -10.37 0.22
C GLN A 6 10.81 -10.53 -0.09
N PRO A 7 11.68 -9.70 0.51
CA PRO A 7 13.11 -9.77 0.24
C PRO A 7 13.75 -10.97 0.96
N SER A 8 14.73 -11.58 0.31
CA SER A 8 15.65 -12.50 1.00
C SER A 8 16.73 -11.72 1.75
N PRO A 9 17.46 -12.35 2.71
CA PRO A 9 18.61 -11.70 3.37
C PRO A 9 19.64 -11.12 2.39
N GLY A 10 19.90 -11.81 1.27
CA GLY A 10 20.81 -11.31 0.24
C GLY A 10 20.29 -10.05 -0.47
N ARG A 11 18.97 -9.94 -0.67
CA ARG A 11 18.36 -8.71 -1.22
C ARG A 11 18.37 -7.56 -0.23
N ILE A 12 18.23 -7.85 1.07
CA ILE A 12 18.36 -6.83 2.14
C ILE A 12 19.79 -6.29 2.16
N ARG A 13 20.80 -7.15 2.06
CA ARG A 13 22.19 -6.72 1.90
C ARG A 13 22.35 -5.80 0.69
N THR A 14 21.86 -6.23 -0.48
CA THR A 14 21.92 -5.40 -1.70
C THR A 14 21.21 -4.05 -1.52
N ALA A 15 20.10 -4.01 -0.78
CA ALA A 15 19.41 -2.76 -0.47
C ALA A 15 20.28 -1.85 0.40
N ALA A 16 20.92 -2.39 1.44
CA ALA A 16 21.87 -1.66 2.27
C ALA A 16 23.05 -1.10 1.46
N ASP A 17 23.65 -1.93 0.60
CA ASP A 17 24.75 -1.54 -0.30
C ASP A 17 24.34 -0.38 -1.26
N ARG A 18 23.04 -0.26 -1.56
CA ARG A 18 22.46 0.84 -2.35
C ARG A 18 21.99 2.04 -1.54
N GLY A 19 22.31 2.08 -0.26
CA GLY A 19 21.99 3.20 0.62
C GLY A 19 20.57 3.26 1.14
N ILE A 20 19.76 2.18 0.99
CA ILE A 20 18.46 2.08 1.66
C ILE A 20 18.70 2.14 3.18
N LYS A 21 17.86 2.88 3.88
CA LYS A 21 17.92 3.04 5.34
C LYS A 21 16.80 2.30 6.06
N THR A 22 15.63 2.22 5.44
CA THR A 22 14.43 1.62 6.05
C THR A 22 13.84 0.54 5.16
N ILE A 23 13.53 -0.60 5.76
CA ILE A 23 12.68 -1.65 5.17
C ILE A 23 11.31 -1.57 5.83
N ILE A 24 10.24 -1.53 5.02
CA ILE A 24 8.86 -1.48 5.49
C ILE A 24 8.16 -2.80 5.12
N ASN A 25 7.88 -3.61 6.13
CA ASN A 25 7.14 -4.86 5.98
C ASN A 25 5.63 -4.59 6.06
N LEU A 26 4.94 -4.59 4.92
CA LEU A 26 3.50 -4.35 4.82
C LEU A 26 2.63 -5.57 5.19
N ARG A 27 3.23 -6.64 5.67
CA ARG A 27 2.54 -7.83 6.14
C ARG A 27 2.23 -7.78 7.64
N GLY A 28 2.76 -6.78 8.34
CA GLY A 28 2.75 -6.64 9.78
C GLY A 28 3.73 -7.57 10.49
N PRO A 29 3.87 -7.43 11.82
CA PRO A 29 4.74 -8.27 12.62
C PRO A 29 4.28 -9.73 12.57
N ARG A 30 5.23 -10.65 12.44
CA ARG A 30 4.95 -12.08 12.30
C ARG A 30 5.98 -12.88 13.09
N ALA A 31 5.55 -14.05 13.57
CA ALA A 31 6.45 -15.00 14.24
C ALA A 31 7.03 -16.05 13.28
N ASP A 32 6.81 -15.91 11.95
CA ASP A 32 7.28 -16.88 10.96
C ASP A 32 8.80 -16.71 10.66
N GLY A 33 9.41 -17.77 10.13
CA GLY A 33 10.84 -17.77 9.81
C GLY A 33 11.23 -16.70 8.78
N GLY A 34 10.32 -16.32 7.88
CA GLY A 34 10.57 -15.27 6.89
C GLY A 34 10.77 -13.89 7.54
N TRP A 35 9.93 -13.55 8.51
CA TRP A 35 10.07 -12.31 9.27
C TRP A 35 11.33 -12.30 10.13
N ARG A 36 11.65 -13.43 10.79
CA ARG A 36 12.88 -13.53 11.60
C ARG A 36 14.14 -13.32 10.77
N LEU A 37 14.25 -13.99 9.62
CA LEU A 37 15.38 -13.81 8.70
C LEU A 37 15.49 -12.38 8.18
N GLU A 38 14.38 -11.72 7.97
CA GLU A 38 14.33 -10.32 7.57
C GLU A 38 14.83 -9.40 8.69
N ALA A 39 14.32 -9.57 9.91
CA ALA A 39 14.73 -8.79 11.07
C ALA A 39 16.23 -8.96 11.38
N GLU A 40 16.73 -10.20 11.35
CA GLU A 40 18.15 -10.51 11.52
C GLU A 40 19.02 -9.85 10.43
N ALA A 41 18.57 -9.90 9.18
CA ALA A 41 19.29 -9.28 8.08
C ALA A 41 19.28 -7.73 8.20
N CYS A 42 18.15 -7.12 8.55
CA CYS A 42 18.08 -5.68 8.79
C CYS A 42 19.03 -5.26 9.91
N ALA A 43 19.00 -5.96 11.04
CA ALA A 43 19.92 -5.69 12.15
C ALA A 43 21.39 -5.85 11.74
N LYS A 44 21.73 -6.91 11.00
CA LYS A 44 23.09 -7.19 10.52
C LYS A 44 23.63 -6.10 9.61
N TYR A 45 22.78 -5.52 8.75
CA TYR A 45 23.21 -4.53 7.75
C TYR A 45 22.86 -3.09 8.13
N GLY A 46 22.45 -2.84 9.38
CA GLY A 46 22.19 -1.50 9.90
C GLY A 46 20.95 -0.81 9.31
N LEU A 47 19.96 -1.59 8.88
CA LEU A 47 18.70 -1.08 8.36
C LEU A 47 17.63 -1.00 9.46
N THR A 48 16.80 0.03 9.44
CA THR A 48 15.59 0.09 10.27
C THR A 48 14.53 -0.79 9.66
N LEU A 49 13.98 -1.76 10.42
CA LEU A 49 12.79 -2.51 10.02
C LEU A 49 11.55 -1.89 10.67
N MET A 50 10.57 -1.52 9.85
CA MET A 50 9.28 -1.01 10.29
C MET A 50 8.17 -1.98 9.84
N ASP A 51 7.41 -2.49 10.80
CA ASP A 51 6.25 -3.34 10.51
C ASP A 51 4.99 -2.49 10.36
N PHE A 52 4.25 -2.71 9.28
CA PHE A 52 2.98 -2.06 9.00
C PHE A 52 1.96 -3.06 8.46
N THR A 53 0.75 -3.07 8.99
CA THR A 53 -0.30 -4.00 8.56
C THR A 53 -1.20 -3.36 7.51
N ALA A 54 -0.94 -3.63 6.21
CA ALA A 54 -1.84 -3.27 5.12
C ALA A 54 -2.69 -4.48 4.69
N ARG A 55 -3.94 -4.22 4.28
CA ARG A 55 -4.86 -5.22 3.74
C ARG A 55 -5.02 -5.02 2.22
N SER A 56 -5.22 -6.11 1.47
CA SER A 56 -5.39 -6.05 0.01
C SER A 56 -6.80 -6.45 -0.45
N ARG A 57 -7.62 -6.97 0.44
CA ARG A 57 -8.98 -7.48 0.12
C ARG A 57 -10.07 -6.79 0.93
N ALA A 58 -9.77 -5.62 1.45
CA ALA A 58 -10.68 -4.71 2.14
C ALA A 58 -10.33 -3.29 1.71
N ALA A 59 -11.33 -2.40 1.68
CA ALA A 59 -11.06 -0.98 1.57
C ALA A 59 -10.21 -0.54 2.79
N PRO A 60 -9.21 0.34 2.60
CA PRO A 60 -8.42 0.86 3.71
C PRO A 60 -9.33 1.52 4.74
N ASP A 61 -9.23 1.19 6.02
CA ASP A 61 -9.95 1.95 7.06
C ASP A 61 -9.26 3.29 7.34
N LYS A 62 -9.99 4.24 7.95
CA LYS A 62 -9.48 5.59 8.24
C LYS A 62 -8.23 5.53 9.12
N GLN A 63 -8.24 4.65 10.13
CA GLN A 63 -7.11 4.49 11.05
C GLN A 63 -5.84 4.04 10.31
N MET A 64 -5.97 3.09 9.35
CA MET A 64 -4.84 2.64 8.53
C MET A 64 -4.30 3.77 7.64
N LEU A 65 -5.16 4.65 7.12
CA LEU A 65 -4.74 5.77 6.27
C LEU A 65 -3.94 6.81 7.07
N HIS A 66 -4.38 7.18 8.26
CA HIS A 66 -3.62 8.05 9.16
C HIS A 66 -2.33 7.39 9.66
N ALA A 67 -2.36 6.08 9.97
CA ALA A 67 -1.16 5.34 10.33
C ALA A 67 -0.14 5.29 9.17
N ALA A 68 -0.61 5.26 7.91
CA ALA A 68 0.28 5.32 6.75
C ALA A 68 0.96 6.70 6.63
N GLU A 69 0.24 7.79 6.89
CA GLU A 69 0.82 9.15 6.93
C GLU A 69 1.91 9.25 8.01
N ALA A 70 1.62 8.78 9.23
CA ALA A 70 2.59 8.74 10.33
C ALA A 70 3.83 7.91 9.96
N LEU A 71 3.64 6.70 9.40
CA LEU A 71 4.72 5.85 8.92
C LEU A 71 5.63 6.59 7.91
N PHE A 72 5.04 7.31 6.94
CA PHE A 72 5.79 8.04 5.94
C PHE A 72 6.56 9.23 6.52
N THR A 73 6.10 9.81 7.61
CA THR A 73 6.76 10.89 8.33
C THR A 73 7.93 10.37 9.17
N GLU A 74 7.78 9.20 9.79
CA GLU A 74 8.78 8.61 10.70
C GLU A 74 9.91 7.87 9.99
N MET A 75 9.66 7.33 8.78
CA MET A 75 10.66 6.52 8.08
C MET A 75 11.86 7.33 7.61
N ASN A 76 13.06 6.75 7.70
CA ASN A 76 14.25 7.31 7.11
C ASN A 76 14.36 6.94 5.62
N LEU A 77 14.51 7.95 4.77
CA LEU A 77 14.75 7.76 3.33
C LEU A 77 16.26 7.59 3.01
N PRO A 78 16.59 6.87 1.94
CA PRO A 78 15.73 6.08 1.06
C PRO A 78 15.16 4.86 1.74
N ALA A 79 13.87 4.53 1.43
CA ALA A 79 13.18 3.39 2.01
C ALA A 79 12.68 2.40 0.94
N MET A 80 12.58 1.13 1.32
CA MET A 80 12.04 0.04 0.49
C MET A 80 10.88 -0.64 1.20
N MET A 81 9.69 -0.63 0.59
CA MET A 81 8.52 -1.33 1.09
C MET A 81 8.28 -2.65 0.36
N HIS A 82 7.75 -3.63 1.07
CA HIS A 82 7.41 -4.91 0.47
C HIS A 82 6.15 -5.53 1.09
N CYS A 83 5.57 -6.47 0.33
CA CYS A 83 4.58 -7.41 0.86
C CYS A 83 4.96 -8.84 0.44
N LYS A 84 4.00 -9.76 0.28
CA LYS A 84 4.33 -11.12 -0.18
C LYS A 84 4.79 -11.13 -1.64
N SER A 85 3.97 -10.56 -2.54
CA SER A 85 4.21 -10.55 -4.01
C SER A 85 4.72 -9.22 -4.56
N GLY A 86 4.68 -8.13 -3.76
CA GLY A 86 5.02 -6.79 -4.25
C GLY A 86 3.91 -6.11 -5.06
N ALA A 87 2.77 -6.77 -5.24
CA ALA A 87 1.66 -6.30 -6.09
C ALA A 87 0.68 -5.36 -5.33
N ASP A 88 -0.26 -5.95 -4.59
CA ASP A 88 -1.44 -5.20 -4.09
C ASP A 88 -1.11 -4.26 -2.93
N ARG A 89 -0.65 -4.79 -1.77
CA ARG A 89 -0.33 -3.99 -0.59
C ARG A 89 0.80 -2.99 -0.86
N ALA A 90 1.85 -3.45 -1.55
CA ALA A 90 2.93 -2.56 -1.97
C ALA A 90 2.46 -1.54 -3.02
N GLY A 91 1.48 -1.91 -3.86
CA GLY A 91 0.82 -1.00 -4.79
C GLY A 91 0.01 0.07 -4.08
N LEU A 92 -0.84 -0.32 -3.12
CA LEU A 92 -1.61 0.59 -2.29
C LEU A 92 -0.70 1.61 -1.59
N MET A 93 0.30 1.12 -0.87
CA MET A 93 1.18 2.00 -0.08
C MET A 93 2.07 2.88 -0.98
N ALA A 94 2.47 2.40 -2.16
CA ALA A 94 3.17 3.23 -3.14
C ALA A 94 2.27 4.34 -3.70
N ALA A 95 1.00 4.05 -3.96
CA ALA A 95 0.03 5.05 -4.38
C ALA A 95 -0.24 6.08 -3.27
N LEU A 96 -0.43 5.63 -2.03
CA LEU A 96 -0.58 6.53 -0.87
C LEU A 96 0.66 7.41 -0.67
N TYR A 97 1.87 6.87 -0.83
CA TYR A 97 3.10 7.66 -0.74
C TYR A 97 3.14 8.77 -1.80
N LEU A 98 2.81 8.46 -3.06
CA LEU A 98 2.75 9.46 -4.13
C LEU A 98 1.70 10.54 -3.84
N LEU A 99 0.52 10.15 -3.34
CA LEU A 99 -0.57 11.06 -3.03
C LEU A 99 -0.28 11.93 -1.80
N ILE A 100 0.15 11.31 -0.70
CA ILE A 100 0.28 11.97 0.61
C ILE A 100 1.60 12.75 0.70
N VAL A 101 2.72 12.15 0.30
CA VAL A 101 4.05 12.74 0.46
C VAL A 101 4.48 13.56 -0.75
N GLU A 102 4.36 12.98 -1.94
CA GLU A 102 4.78 13.64 -3.18
C GLU A 102 3.70 14.56 -3.77
N LYS A 103 2.50 14.61 -3.15
CA LYS A 103 1.37 15.45 -3.57
C LYS A 103 0.99 15.27 -5.04
N ARG A 104 1.16 14.04 -5.55
CA ARG A 104 0.76 13.71 -6.92
C ARG A 104 -0.75 13.53 -7.01
N PRO A 105 -1.39 13.88 -8.14
CA PRO A 105 -2.80 13.64 -8.35
C PRO A 105 -3.19 12.18 -8.09
N ALA A 106 -4.34 11.94 -7.45
CA ALA A 106 -4.79 10.60 -7.08
C ALA A 106 -4.89 9.65 -8.28
N ARG A 107 -5.30 10.17 -9.45
CA ARG A 107 -5.37 9.38 -10.70
C ARG A 107 -3.97 8.95 -11.17
N GLU A 108 -2.94 9.73 -10.92
CA GLU A 108 -1.56 9.36 -11.23
C GLU A 108 -1.03 8.36 -10.20
N ALA A 109 -1.25 8.63 -8.92
CA ALA A 109 -0.85 7.76 -7.82
C ALA A 109 -1.46 6.36 -7.96
N ALA A 110 -2.74 6.25 -8.29
CA ALA A 110 -3.46 4.98 -8.49
C ALA A 110 -2.85 4.09 -9.59
N LYS A 111 -2.03 4.65 -10.52
CA LYS A 111 -1.30 3.85 -11.53
C LYS A 111 -0.26 2.89 -10.92
N GLN A 112 0.01 3.00 -9.62
CA GLN A 112 0.80 2.00 -8.88
C GLN A 112 0.04 0.67 -8.70
N LEU A 113 -1.28 0.66 -8.85
CA LEU A 113 -2.13 -0.52 -8.91
C LEU A 113 -2.30 -0.90 -10.41
N ALA A 114 -1.31 -1.58 -10.96
CA ALA A 114 -1.30 -1.92 -12.38
C ALA A 114 -0.80 -3.34 -12.62
N TRP A 115 -1.25 -3.92 -13.74
CA TRP A 115 -0.85 -5.26 -14.20
C TRP A 115 0.67 -5.45 -14.29
N LYS A 116 1.42 -4.43 -14.74
CA LYS A 116 2.89 -4.47 -14.79
C LYS A 116 3.57 -4.75 -13.44
N TYR A 117 2.84 -4.55 -12.35
CA TYR A 117 3.27 -4.86 -10.98
C TYR A 117 2.59 -6.11 -10.40
N GLY A 118 1.81 -6.84 -11.22
CA GLY A 118 1.08 -8.04 -10.81
C GLY A 118 -0.25 -7.77 -10.09
N HIS A 119 -0.74 -6.51 -10.11
CA HIS A 119 -2.06 -6.19 -9.57
C HIS A 119 -3.15 -6.49 -10.60
N VAL A 120 -4.23 -7.18 -10.18
CA VAL A 120 -5.36 -7.58 -11.03
C VAL A 120 -6.63 -6.91 -10.55
N LYS A 121 -7.08 -5.90 -11.30
CA LYS A 121 -8.26 -5.08 -10.97
C LYS A 121 -9.56 -5.90 -10.88
N GLN A 122 -9.69 -6.95 -11.70
CA GLN A 122 -10.88 -7.83 -11.73
C GLN A 122 -10.93 -8.82 -10.55
N ALA A 123 -9.87 -8.94 -9.78
CA ALA A 123 -9.82 -9.78 -8.59
C ALA A 123 -10.42 -9.06 -7.36
N LYS A 124 -10.49 -9.77 -6.22
CA LYS A 124 -10.92 -9.17 -4.94
C LYS A 124 -10.06 -7.97 -4.52
N THR A 125 -8.85 -7.85 -5.05
CA THR A 125 -7.92 -6.75 -4.85
C THR A 125 -8.30 -5.48 -5.62
N GLY A 126 -9.19 -5.55 -6.61
CA GLY A 126 -9.77 -4.39 -7.31
C GLY A 126 -10.54 -3.43 -6.40
N LEU A 127 -10.81 -3.85 -5.15
CA LEU A 127 -11.34 -2.97 -4.12
C LEU A 127 -10.39 -1.80 -3.81
N LEU A 128 -9.08 -1.97 -4.01
CA LEU A 128 -8.09 -0.90 -3.88
C LEU A 128 -8.23 0.14 -5.01
N ASP A 129 -8.56 -0.31 -6.23
CA ASP A 129 -8.88 0.61 -7.34
C ASP A 129 -10.17 1.39 -7.06
N ALA A 130 -11.19 0.70 -6.50
CA ALA A 130 -12.46 1.33 -6.14
C ALA A 130 -12.28 2.40 -5.06
N PHE A 131 -11.38 2.17 -4.10
CA PHE A 131 -11.02 3.16 -3.09
C PHE A 131 -10.48 4.45 -3.73
N PHE A 132 -9.48 4.38 -4.61
CA PHE A 132 -8.97 5.57 -5.27
C PHE A 132 -10.00 6.22 -6.19
N ALA A 133 -10.78 5.41 -6.93
CA ALA A 133 -11.84 5.91 -7.81
C ALA A 133 -12.92 6.68 -7.05
N ALA A 134 -13.21 6.32 -5.81
CA ALA A 134 -14.16 7.03 -4.97
C ALA A 134 -13.66 8.42 -4.55
N TYR A 135 -12.34 8.63 -4.45
CA TYR A 135 -11.78 9.93 -4.12
C TYR A 135 -11.70 10.88 -5.32
N PHE A 136 -11.54 10.39 -6.56
CA PHE A 136 -11.33 11.24 -7.73
C PHE A 136 -12.32 12.42 -7.88
N PRO A 137 -13.66 12.23 -7.74
CA PRO A 137 -14.60 13.34 -7.88
C PRO A 137 -14.45 14.41 -6.78
N TYR A 138 -13.88 14.08 -5.65
CA TYR A 138 -13.64 15.00 -4.55
C TYR A 138 -12.34 15.78 -4.77
N GLU A 139 -11.29 15.12 -5.24
CA GLU A 139 -10.05 15.78 -5.66
C GLU A 139 -10.33 16.80 -6.78
N ASP A 140 -11.15 16.43 -7.78
CA ASP A 140 -11.54 17.31 -8.89
C ASP A 140 -12.28 18.60 -8.39
N ARG A 141 -12.87 18.55 -7.18
CA ARG A 141 -13.50 19.71 -6.50
C ARG A 141 -12.58 20.41 -5.51
N GLY A 142 -11.33 20.03 -5.44
CA GLY A 142 -10.33 20.62 -4.55
C GLY A 142 -10.41 20.18 -3.09
N ILE A 143 -11.14 19.09 -2.76
CA ILE A 143 -11.20 18.56 -1.41
C ILE A 143 -9.91 17.78 -1.13
N ALA A 144 -9.21 18.13 -0.04
CA ALA A 144 -7.98 17.48 0.35
C ALA A 144 -8.22 16.02 0.75
N PHE A 145 -7.20 15.16 0.56
CA PHE A 145 -7.35 13.72 0.77
C PHE A 145 -7.82 13.37 2.18
N PHE A 146 -7.22 13.96 3.22
CA PHE A 146 -7.61 13.65 4.60
C PHE A 146 -8.93 14.30 5.01
N ASP A 147 -9.31 15.46 4.45
CA ASP A 147 -10.65 16.02 4.67
C ASP A 147 -11.72 15.07 4.11
N TRP A 148 -11.47 14.49 2.92
CA TRP A 148 -12.34 13.46 2.37
C TRP A 148 -12.35 12.19 3.22
N VAL A 149 -11.19 11.73 3.70
CA VAL A 149 -11.09 10.54 4.55
C VAL A 149 -11.89 10.72 5.83
N ASP A 150 -11.77 11.87 6.49
CA ASP A 150 -12.34 12.07 7.82
C ASP A 150 -13.83 12.38 7.77
N GLU A 151 -14.28 13.14 6.78
CA GLU A 151 -15.65 13.65 6.74
C GLU A 151 -16.59 12.84 5.83
N ILE A 152 -16.09 12.21 4.77
CA ILE A 152 -16.93 11.68 3.70
C ILE A 152 -16.73 10.18 3.48
N TYR A 153 -15.49 9.69 3.59
CA TYR A 153 -15.14 8.32 3.25
C TYR A 153 -15.79 7.28 4.15
N ASP A 154 -16.50 6.32 3.53
CA ASP A 154 -17.08 5.14 4.17
C ASP A 154 -16.49 3.86 3.53
N PRO A 155 -15.56 3.15 4.19
CA PRO A 155 -14.96 1.92 3.66
C PRO A 155 -15.96 0.79 3.46
N ASP A 156 -17.03 0.76 4.28
CA ASP A 156 -18.06 -0.27 4.16
C ASP A 156 -18.97 -0.01 2.96
N ALA A 157 -19.30 1.25 2.66
CA ALA A 157 -20.03 1.62 1.46
C ALA A 157 -19.27 1.19 0.19
N ILE A 158 -17.98 1.52 0.10
CA ILE A 158 -17.15 1.11 -1.05
C ILE A 158 -17.09 -0.40 -1.19
N THR A 159 -16.97 -1.11 -0.06
CA THR A 159 -16.94 -2.58 -0.06
C THR A 159 -18.27 -3.18 -0.53
N ARG A 160 -19.41 -2.62 -0.11
CA ARG A 160 -20.74 -3.06 -0.56
C ARG A 160 -20.92 -2.83 -2.07
N ASP A 161 -20.61 -1.63 -2.55
CA ASP A 161 -20.76 -1.25 -3.95
C ASP A 161 -19.86 -2.08 -4.88
N PHE A 162 -18.62 -2.35 -4.46
CA PHE A 162 -17.69 -3.20 -5.20
C PHE A 162 -18.24 -4.64 -5.32
N LYS A 163 -18.77 -5.21 -4.23
CA LYS A 163 -19.38 -6.54 -4.24
C LYS A 163 -20.63 -6.58 -5.13
N ALA A 164 -21.51 -5.59 -5.03
CA ALA A 164 -22.72 -5.49 -5.83
C ALA A 164 -22.41 -5.46 -7.34
N LYS A 165 -21.43 -4.67 -7.76
CA LYS A 165 -20.96 -4.63 -9.16
C LYS A 165 -20.40 -5.98 -9.62
N GLY A 166 -19.63 -6.66 -8.80
CA GLY A 166 -19.09 -8.00 -9.12
C GLY A 166 -20.17 -9.08 -9.23
N TRP A 167 -21.30 -8.93 -8.53
CA TRP A 167 -22.47 -9.81 -8.65
C TRP A 167 -23.26 -9.53 -9.94
N ALA A 168 -23.45 -8.25 -10.28
CA ALA A 168 -24.18 -7.87 -11.50
C ALA A 168 -23.49 -8.41 -12.76
N VAL A 169 -22.14 -8.33 -12.83
CA VAL A 169 -21.38 -8.88 -13.97
C VAL A 169 -21.56 -10.41 -14.10
N ARG A 170 -21.62 -11.15 -12.97
CA ARG A 170 -21.81 -12.62 -13.01
C ARG A 170 -23.22 -13.09 -13.41
N LEU A 171 -24.20 -12.21 -13.34
CA LEU A 171 -25.59 -12.53 -13.72
C LEU A 171 -25.88 -12.20 -15.19
N THR A 172 -24.96 -11.50 -15.86
CA THR A 172 -25.08 -11.09 -17.27
C THR A 172 -24.19 -11.90 -18.22
N ASP A 173 -23.31 -12.75 -17.69
CA ASP A 173 -22.52 -13.76 -18.42
C ASP A 173 -23.20 -15.15 -18.29
#